data_93c7cd2be59b21e3b3b083a7be1f3870
#
_entry.id   93c7cd2be59b21e3b3b083a7be1f3870
#
_cell.length_a   1.000
_cell.length_b   1.000
_cell.length_c   1.000
_cell.angle_alpha   90.00
_cell.angle_beta   90.00
_cell.angle_gamma   90.00
#
_symmetry.space_group_name_H-M   'P 1'
#
loop_
_entity.id
_entity.type
_entity.pdbx_description
1 polymer ?
#
loop_
_entity_poly.entity_id
_entity_poly.type
_entity_poly.pdbx_seq_one_letter_code
_entity_poly.pdbx_strand_id
1 'polypeptide(L)'
;MFKKIFGFMLLLVLIGILLSNIIQSNYEGNHSEPDYHVTGDDNMQGGTIAPVESVGLEPGDKAPDFELETLDGESFRVSDYQGKKVILNFWYTWCPPCKEEMPEMQQFYDDYKDEIEIVTINMTEYEKKQQDVQEFIDEYDFTFTVPLDKNSEVADAYTIYAAPSTYFIGTDGTVQQPRKIGPMDYEFMQEMVEGLN
;
A
#
# COMPACT_ATOMS: atom_id res chain seq x y z
N MET A 1 -60.87 19.59 4.35
CA MET A 1 -59.59 19.19 4.92
C MET A 1 -58.90 18.07 4.11
N PHE A 2 -59.56 17.01 3.73
CA PHE A 2 -59.00 15.88 3.00
C PHE A 2 -58.27 16.21 1.68
N LYS A 3 -58.79 17.16 0.88
CA LYS A 3 -58.16 17.53 -0.41
C LYS A 3 -56.78 18.19 -0.23
N LYS A 4 -56.56 18.93 0.87
CA LYS A 4 -55.25 19.58 1.15
C LYS A 4 -54.21 18.54 1.64
N ILE A 5 -54.64 17.52 2.43
CA ILE A 5 -53.79 16.43 2.93
C ILE A 5 -53.38 15.54 1.77
N PHE A 6 -54.27 15.21 0.85
CA PHE A 6 -53.96 14.41 -0.34
C PHE A 6 -52.95 15.12 -1.28
N GLY A 7 -53.11 16.45 -1.48
CA GLY A 7 -52.13 17.23 -2.26
C GLY A 7 -50.74 17.25 -1.62
N PHE A 8 -50.66 17.35 -0.28
CA PHE A 8 -49.39 17.33 0.43
C PHE A 8 -48.70 15.96 0.38
N MET A 9 -49.44 14.87 0.49
CA MET A 9 -48.91 13.51 0.32
C MET A 9 -48.39 13.27 -1.06
N LEU A 10 -49.09 13.73 -2.10
CA LEU A 10 -48.65 13.59 -3.50
C LEU A 10 -47.36 14.39 -3.74
N LEU A 11 -47.21 15.55 -3.16
CA LEU A 11 -46.00 16.39 -3.23
C LEU A 11 -44.79 15.67 -2.60
N LEU A 12 -44.96 15.07 -1.42
CA LEU A 12 -43.91 14.33 -0.74
C LEU A 12 -43.44 13.09 -1.54
N VAL A 13 -44.35 12.39 -2.18
CA VAL A 13 -44.00 11.26 -3.07
C VAL A 13 -43.21 11.74 -4.28
N LEU A 14 -43.59 12.84 -4.91
CA LEU A 14 -42.88 13.41 -6.05
C LEU A 14 -41.45 13.88 -5.66
N ILE A 15 -41.31 14.50 -4.49
CA ILE A 15 -40.01 14.91 -3.95
C ILE A 15 -39.14 13.67 -3.67
N GLY A 16 -39.71 12.59 -3.10
CA GLY A 16 -39.01 11.34 -2.87
C GLY A 16 -38.49 10.70 -4.15
N ILE A 17 -39.30 10.70 -5.21
CA ILE A 17 -38.90 10.18 -6.54
C ILE A 17 -37.80 11.05 -7.15
N LEU A 18 -37.90 12.37 -7.03
CA LEU A 18 -36.89 13.32 -7.55
C LEU A 18 -35.54 13.13 -6.83
N LEU A 19 -35.55 13.02 -5.49
CA LEU A 19 -34.36 12.75 -4.72
C LEU A 19 -33.73 11.39 -5.03
N SER A 20 -34.56 10.34 -5.18
CA SER A 20 -34.09 9.03 -5.60
C SER A 20 -33.41 9.05 -6.97
N ASN A 21 -34.00 9.76 -7.97
CA ASN A 21 -33.40 9.90 -9.29
C ASN A 21 -32.09 10.72 -9.27
N ILE A 22 -32.01 11.77 -8.45
CA ILE A 22 -30.77 12.56 -8.30
C ILE A 22 -29.66 11.72 -7.66
N ILE A 23 -30.00 10.93 -6.63
CA ILE A 23 -29.05 10.04 -5.97
C ILE A 23 -28.59 8.98 -6.95
N GLN A 24 -29.48 8.37 -7.75
CA GLN A 24 -29.15 7.34 -8.71
C GLN A 24 -28.30 7.89 -9.87
N SER A 25 -28.59 9.09 -10.38
CA SER A 25 -27.78 9.74 -11.41
C SER A 25 -26.38 10.15 -10.93
N ASN A 26 -26.23 10.48 -9.65
CA ASN A 26 -24.92 10.76 -9.05
C ASN A 26 -24.11 9.47 -8.79
N TYR A 27 -24.77 8.33 -8.56
CA TYR A 27 -24.08 7.04 -8.45
C TYR A 27 -23.61 6.51 -9.79
N GLU A 28 -24.36 6.70 -10.86
CA GLU A 28 -23.97 6.27 -12.20
C GLU A 28 -22.95 7.21 -12.87
N GLY A 29 -22.87 8.49 -12.44
CA GLY A 29 -21.92 9.46 -12.99
C GLY A 29 -20.48 9.35 -12.46
N ASN A 30 -20.20 8.52 -11.46
CA ASN A 30 -18.86 8.41 -10.88
C ASN A 30 -18.09 7.12 -11.26
N HIS A 31 -18.63 6.33 -12.18
CA HIS A 31 -17.97 5.16 -12.77
C HIS A 31 -17.96 5.25 -14.30
N SER A 32 -17.59 6.41 -14.85
CA SER A 32 -17.14 6.45 -16.22
C SER A 32 -15.70 5.95 -16.26
N GLU A 33 -15.54 4.67 -16.58
CA GLU A 33 -14.26 4.17 -17.09
C GLU A 33 -13.85 5.07 -18.26
N PRO A 34 -12.59 5.49 -18.35
CA PRO A 34 -12.13 6.25 -19.52
C PRO A 34 -12.28 5.36 -20.75
N ASP A 35 -13.22 5.74 -21.63
CA ASP A 35 -13.41 5.11 -22.94
C ASP A 35 -12.18 5.44 -23.80
N TYR A 36 -11.19 4.54 -23.78
CA TYR A 36 -10.02 4.61 -24.66
C TYR A 36 -10.46 4.20 -26.05
N HIS A 37 -10.93 5.17 -26.84
CA HIS A 37 -11.05 5.01 -28.29
C HIS A 37 -9.63 4.92 -28.87
N VAL A 38 -9.13 3.71 -29.00
CA VAL A 38 -8.00 3.40 -29.87
C VAL A 38 -8.57 3.44 -31.31
N THR A 39 -8.29 4.51 -32.04
CA THR A 39 -8.45 4.53 -33.49
C THR A 39 -7.43 3.56 -34.07
N GLY A 40 -7.80 2.28 -34.13
CA GLY A 40 -7.01 1.23 -34.75
C GLY A 40 -7.25 1.20 -36.24
N ASP A 41 -6.19 1.15 -37.01
CA ASP A 41 -6.14 0.76 -38.40
C ASP A 41 -6.81 -0.62 -38.57
N ASP A 42 -7.74 -0.78 -39.54
CA ASP A 42 -8.58 -1.96 -39.75
C ASP A 42 -7.81 -3.24 -40.20
N ASN A 43 -6.53 -3.39 -39.86
CA ASN A 43 -5.69 -4.50 -40.30
C ASN A 43 -4.92 -5.24 -39.20
N MET A 44 -5.32 -5.12 -37.91
CA MET A 44 -4.78 -5.99 -36.87
C MET A 44 -5.75 -7.12 -36.54
N GLN A 45 -5.40 -8.32 -37.00
CA GLN A 45 -5.91 -9.59 -36.51
C GLN A 45 -5.80 -9.63 -34.98
N GLY A 46 -6.91 -9.90 -34.30
CA GLY A 46 -7.11 -9.83 -32.88
C GLY A 46 -5.88 -10.18 -32.03
N GLY A 47 -5.22 -9.17 -31.52
CA GLY A 47 -4.26 -9.31 -30.46
C GLY A 47 -5.02 -9.65 -29.18
N THR A 48 -4.83 -10.85 -28.67
CA THR A 48 -5.16 -11.17 -27.28
C THR A 48 -4.42 -10.14 -26.44
N ILE A 49 -5.13 -9.29 -25.69
CA ILE A 49 -4.50 -8.50 -24.63
C ILE A 49 -3.94 -9.55 -23.68
N ALA A 50 -2.62 -9.72 -23.68
CA ALA A 50 -1.96 -10.51 -22.66
C ALA A 50 -2.40 -9.93 -21.31
N PRO A 51 -2.69 -10.75 -20.30
CA PRO A 51 -2.93 -10.26 -18.96
C PRO A 51 -1.80 -9.28 -18.65
N VAL A 52 -2.12 -8.10 -18.14
CA VAL A 52 -1.10 -7.20 -17.62
C VAL A 52 -0.35 -8.02 -16.58
N GLU A 53 0.86 -8.47 -16.92
CA GLU A 53 1.70 -9.13 -15.94
C GLU A 53 1.80 -8.18 -14.77
N SER A 54 1.43 -8.65 -13.60
CA SER A 54 1.48 -7.84 -12.38
C SER A 54 2.92 -7.34 -12.22
N VAL A 55 3.05 -6.02 -12.08
CA VAL A 55 4.36 -5.41 -11.93
C VAL A 55 4.80 -5.58 -10.48
N GLY A 56 5.70 -6.51 -10.20
CA GLY A 56 6.25 -6.79 -8.87
C GLY A 56 6.10 -8.26 -8.46
N LEU A 57 6.48 -8.55 -7.22
CA LEU A 57 6.36 -9.88 -6.64
C LEU A 57 4.91 -10.19 -6.29
N GLU A 58 4.49 -11.42 -6.56
CA GLU A 58 3.17 -11.93 -6.26
C GLU A 58 3.19 -12.87 -5.05
N PRO A 59 2.04 -13.08 -4.39
CA PRO A 59 1.92 -14.11 -3.36
C PRO A 59 2.37 -15.49 -3.88
N GLY A 60 3.32 -16.12 -3.17
CA GLY A 60 4.00 -17.35 -3.53
C GLY A 60 5.41 -17.14 -4.08
N ASP A 61 5.78 -15.95 -4.49
CA ASP A 61 7.15 -15.66 -4.91
C ASP A 61 8.09 -15.64 -3.71
N LYS A 62 9.32 -16.11 -3.92
CA LYS A 62 10.34 -15.97 -2.90
C LYS A 62 10.78 -14.51 -2.82
N ALA A 63 10.80 -13.94 -1.60
CA ALA A 63 11.34 -12.60 -1.38
C ALA A 63 12.83 -12.57 -1.81
N PRO A 64 13.24 -11.64 -2.71
CA PRO A 64 14.63 -11.47 -3.07
C PRO A 64 15.49 -11.20 -1.82
N ASP A 65 16.56 -11.95 -1.67
CA ASP A 65 17.50 -11.69 -0.57
C ASP A 65 18.43 -10.53 -0.92
N PHE A 66 18.76 -9.73 0.09
CA PHE A 66 19.65 -8.61 -0.04
C PHE A 66 20.41 -8.34 1.25
N GLU A 67 21.50 -7.59 1.16
CA GLU A 67 22.25 -7.11 2.30
C GLU A 67 22.36 -5.59 2.24
N LEU A 68 21.91 -4.91 3.28
CA LEU A 68 22.03 -3.46 3.43
C LEU A 68 22.62 -3.11 4.80
N GLU A 69 23.31 -1.98 4.85
CA GLU A 69 23.69 -1.35 6.11
C GLU A 69 22.44 -0.68 6.72
N THR A 70 22.22 -0.89 8.00
CA THR A 70 21.15 -0.23 8.75
C THR A 70 21.57 1.17 9.21
N LEU A 71 20.60 1.94 9.71
CA LEU A 71 20.84 3.31 10.19
C LEU A 71 21.83 3.35 11.36
N ASP A 72 21.85 2.33 12.22
CA ASP A 72 22.77 2.16 13.34
C ASP A 72 24.10 1.49 12.96
N GLY A 73 24.33 1.23 11.67
CA GLY A 73 25.60 0.73 11.12
C GLY A 73 25.77 -0.79 11.16
N GLU A 74 24.71 -1.52 11.47
CA GLU A 74 24.71 -2.97 11.40
C GLU A 74 24.39 -3.49 10.00
N SER A 75 24.65 -4.76 9.72
CA SER A 75 24.24 -5.41 8.47
C SER A 75 22.88 -6.08 8.66
N PHE A 76 21.97 -5.86 7.73
CA PHE A 76 20.66 -6.48 7.65
C PHE A 76 20.54 -7.36 6.41
N ARG A 77 20.02 -8.58 6.58
CA ARG A 77 19.59 -9.48 5.51
C ARG A 77 18.18 -9.99 5.75
N VAL A 78 17.33 -9.98 4.74
CA VAL A 78 15.97 -10.52 4.89
C VAL A 78 15.98 -12.03 5.19
N SER A 79 16.96 -12.76 4.67
CA SER A 79 17.12 -14.20 4.93
C SER A 79 17.44 -14.55 6.40
N ASP A 80 17.98 -13.61 7.17
CA ASP A 80 18.26 -13.82 8.60
C ASP A 80 16.98 -13.91 9.45
N TYR A 81 15.86 -13.50 8.88
CA TYR A 81 14.53 -13.54 9.52
C TYR A 81 13.67 -14.71 9.08
N GLN A 82 14.26 -15.73 8.42
CA GLN A 82 13.54 -16.98 8.16
C GLN A 82 13.03 -17.61 9.47
N GLY A 83 11.75 -18.00 9.48
CA GLY A 83 11.08 -18.48 10.68
C GLY A 83 10.32 -17.39 11.44
N LYS A 84 10.42 -16.12 11.03
CA LYS A 84 9.68 -14.98 11.55
C LYS A 84 8.85 -14.34 10.44
N LYS A 85 7.68 -13.82 10.75
CA LYS A 85 6.89 -13.01 9.82
C LYS A 85 7.55 -11.66 9.65
N VAL A 86 7.60 -11.10 8.44
CA VAL A 86 8.23 -9.81 8.17
C VAL A 86 7.28 -8.90 7.40
N ILE A 87 7.13 -7.67 7.90
CA ILE A 87 6.56 -6.55 7.17
C ILE A 87 7.73 -5.76 6.60
N LEU A 88 7.88 -5.75 5.28
CA LEU A 88 8.94 -5.06 4.57
C LEU A 88 8.37 -3.82 3.88
N ASN A 89 8.60 -2.65 4.45
CA ASN A 89 8.07 -1.36 4.00
C ASN A 89 9.16 -0.53 3.33
N PHE A 90 8.81 0.18 2.25
CA PHE A 90 9.70 1.08 1.49
C PHE A 90 9.21 2.52 1.60
N TRP A 91 10.08 3.43 2.02
CA TRP A 91 9.72 4.80 2.35
C TRP A 91 10.85 5.81 2.14
N TYR A 92 10.55 7.11 2.26
CA TYR A 92 11.52 8.20 2.39
C TYR A 92 10.96 9.34 3.26
N THR A 93 11.85 10.20 3.80
CA THR A 93 11.52 11.20 4.84
C THR A 93 10.57 12.30 4.39
N TRP A 94 10.54 12.64 3.12
CA TRP A 94 9.71 13.70 2.56
C TRP A 94 8.38 13.21 1.98
N CYS A 95 8.04 11.95 2.16
CA CYS A 95 6.80 11.31 1.71
C CYS A 95 5.67 11.53 2.73
N PRO A 96 4.65 12.36 2.48
CA PRO A 96 3.61 12.62 3.45
C PRO A 96 2.85 11.36 3.90
N PRO A 97 2.37 10.47 3.00
CA PRO A 97 1.68 9.26 3.42
C PRO A 97 2.58 8.27 4.19
N CYS A 98 3.92 8.28 3.95
CA CYS A 98 4.83 7.47 4.74
C CYS A 98 4.87 7.96 6.20
N LYS A 99 4.87 9.28 6.41
CA LYS A 99 4.83 9.88 7.75
C LYS A 99 3.53 9.59 8.50
N GLU A 100 2.42 9.44 7.76
CA GLU A 100 1.11 9.14 8.35
C GLU A 100 1.04 7.70 8.85
N GLU A 101 1.66 6.73 8.16
CA GLU A 101 1.59 5.31 8.55
C GLU A 101 2.59 4.93 9.65
N MET A 102 3.77 5.56 9.71
CA MET A 102 4.86 5.11 10.62
C MET A 102 4.50 5.10 12.10
N PRO A 103 3.71 6.04 12.66
CA PRO A 103 3.24 5.93 14.04
C PRO A 103 2.33 4.72 14.28
N GLU A 104 1.47 4.37 13.33
CA GLU A 104 0.62 3.17 13.38
C GLU A 104 1.49 1.89 13.33
N MET A 105 2.53 1.91 12.46
CA MET A 105 3.50 0.81 12.37
C MET A 105 4.27 0.63 13.69
N GLN A 106 4.68 1.73 14.34
CA GLN A 106 5.37 1.64 15.63
C GLN A 106 4.46 1.05 16.71
N GLN A 107 3.22 1.52 16.80
CA GLN A 107 2.26 0.95 17.74
C GLN A 107 2.05 -0.54 17.49
N PHE A 108 1.91 -0.95 16.23
CA PHE A 108 1.74 -2.34 15.84
C PHE A 108 2.99 -3.17 16.18
N TYR A 109 4.19 -2.62 15.94
CA TYR A 109 5.45 -3.28 16.28
C TYR A 109 5.60 -3.50 17.79
N ASP A 110 5.26 -2.51 18.60
CA ASP A 110 5.33 -2.64 20.06
C ASP A 110 4.44 -3.78 20.60
N ASP A 111 3.27 -3.99 19.97
CA ASP A 111 2.33 -5.04 20.35
C ASP A 111 2.72 -6.43 19.83
N TYR A 112 3.40 -6.53 18.67
CA TYR A 112 3.64 -7.80 17.97
C TYR A 112 5.11 -8.17 17.73
N LYS A 113 6.09 -7.42 18.23
CA LYS A 113 7.53 -7.62 17.99
C LYS A 113 8.08 -9.02 18.34
N ASP A 114 7.39 -9.75 19.19
CA ASP A 114 7.76 -11.13 19.52
C ASP A 114 7.38 -12.11 18.39
N GLU A 115 6.40 -11.76 17.54
CA GLU A 115 5.86 -12.61 16.48
C GLU A 115 6.32 -12.16 15.08
N ILE A 116 6.51 -10.86 14.90
CA ILE A 116 6.84 -10.24 13.61
C ILE A 116 8.11 -9.39 13.69
N GLU A 117 8.70 -9.13 12.53
CA GLU A 117 9.67 -8.07 12.34
C GLU A 117 9.10 -7.01 11.41
N ILE A 118 9.28 -5.73 11.75
CA ILE A 118 9.02 -4.61 10.86
C ILE A 118 10.35 -4.04 10.41
N VAL A 119 10.56 -4.08 9.10
CA VAL A 119 11.76 -3.58 8.43
C VAL A 119 11.35 -2.46 7.48
N THR A 120 11.86 -1.27 7.74
CA THR A 120 11.49 -0.08 6.97
C THR A 120 12.67 0.38 6.13
N ILE A 121 12.77 -0.13 4.89
CA ILE A 121 13.83 0.21 3.96
C ILE A 121 13.68 1.69 3.55
N ASN A 122 14.63 2.50 3.95
CA ASN A 122 14.70 3.86 3.46
C ASN A 122 15.33 3.88 2.05
N MET A 123 14.61 4.44 1.07
CA MET A 123 15.11 4.63 -0.29
C MET A 123 16.05 5.84 -0.31
N THR A 124 17.26 5.65 0.24
CA THR A 124 18.23 6.71 0.58
C THR A 124 18.74 7.48 -0.64
N GLU A 125 18.74 6.86 -1.82
CA GLU A 125 19.10 7.54 -3.07
C GLU A 125 18.19 8.74 -3.35
N TYR A 126 16.93 8.68 -2.92
CA TYR A 126 15.93 9.75 -3.11
C TYR A 126 15.88 10.75 -1.97
N GLU A 127 16.68 10.57 -0.92
CA GLU A 127 16.78 11.54 0.17
C GLU A 127 17.63 12.76 -0.22
N LYS A 128 17.33 13.92 0.35
CA LYS A 128 18.17 15.11 0.15
C LYS A 128 19.51 14.94 0.85
N LYS A 129 19.50 14.34 2.03
CA LYS A 129 20.67 13.99 2.84
C LYS A 129 20.37 12.72 3.62
N GLN A 130 21.33 11.82 3.72
CA GLN A 130 21.20 10.63 4.56
C GLN A 130 20.94 10.98 6.04
N GLN A 131 21.47 12.10 6.52
CA GLN A 131 21.27 12.58 7.89
C GLN A 131 19.79 12.87 8.19
N ASP A 132 19.00 13.28 7.19
CA ASP A 132 17.56 13.56 7.36
C ASP A 132 16.81 12.31 7.82
N VAL A 133 17.29 11.09 7.47
CA VAL A 133 16.72 9.81 7.91
C VAL A 133 16.91 9.61 9.41
N GLN A 134 18.16 9.83 9.91
CA GLN A 134 18.44 9.71 11.34
C GLN A 134 17.62 10.73 12.14
N GLU A 135 17.60 11.98 11.70
CA GLU A 135 16.85 13.05 12.37
C GLU A 135 15.37 12.72 12.46
N PHE A 136 14.80 12.11 11.40
CA PHE A 136 13.41 11.70 11.37
C PHE A 136 13.12 10.54 12.33
N ILE A 137 13.93 9.48 12.33
CA ILE A 137 13.76 8.34 13.24
C ILE A 137 13.89 8.79 14.70
N ASP A 138 14.86 9.65 15.01
CA ASP A 138 15.08 10.17 16.36
C ASP A 138 13.96 11.11 16.83
N GLU A 139 13.39 11.94 15.92
CA GLU A 139 12.29 12.87 16.23
C GLU A 139 11.03 12.15 16.72
N TYR A 140 10.75 10.96 16.17
CA TYR A 140 9.54 10.18 16.47
C TYR A 140 9.77 8.99 17.39
N ASP A 141 11.02 8.76 17.85
CA ASP A 141 11.41 7.62 18.71
C ASP A 141 11.05 6.24 18.09
N PHE A 142 11.16 6.09 16.75
CA PHE A 142 10.89 4.82 16.09
C PHE A 142 11.98 3.79 16.40
N THR A 143 11.56 2.53 16.62
CA THR A 143 12.45 1.45 17.11
C THR A 143 12.59 0.26 16.15
N PHE A 144 11.91 0.28 15.02
CA PHE A 144 12.03 -0.75 14.01
C PHE A 144 13.35 -0.63 13.22
N THR A 145 13.75 -1.73 12.58
CA THR A 145 14.99 -1.79 11.78
C THR A 145 14.88 -0.93 10.52
N VAL A 146 15.90 -0.07 10.26
CA VAL A 146 15.93 0.85 9.11
C VAL A 146 17.15 0.58 8.22
N PRO A 147 17.08 -0.34 7.24
CA PRO A 147 18.12 -0.50 6.22
C PRO A 147 18.12 0.68 5.23
N LEU A 148 19.31 1.04 4.74
CA LEU A 148 19.54 2.18 3.85
C LEU A 148 19.82 1.71 2.42
N ASP A 149 18.84 1.82 1.52
CA ASP A 149 19.01 1.50 0.10
C ASP A 149 19.60 2.72 -0.65
N LYS A 150 20.94 2.82 -0.62
CA LYS A 150 21.71 3.96 -1.13
C LYS A 150 21.78 4.03 -2.65
N ASN A 151 21.50 2.91 -3.33
CA ASN A 151 21.66 2.77 -4.78
C ASN A 151 20.36 2.29 -5.47
N SER A 152 19.24 2.23 -4.76
CA SER A 152 17.95 1.70 -5.22
C SER A 152 17.97 0.23 -5.69
N GLU A 153 19.02 -0.53 -5.36
CA GLU A 153 19.17 -1.92 -5.81
C GLU A 153 18.07 -2.82 -5.24
N VAL A 154 17.68 -2.58 -3.99
CA VAL A 154 16.62 -3.35 -3.34
C VAL A 154 15.24 -2.87 -3.80
N ALA A 155 15.05 -1.55 -3.92
CA ALA A 155 13.81 -1.00 -4.48
C ALA A 155 13.54 -1.52 -5.91
N ASP A 156 14.59 -1.64 -6.74
CA ASP A 156 14.48 -2.20 -8.10
C ASP A 156 14.15 -3.70 -8.06
N ALA A 157 14.84 -4.49 -7.20
CA ALA A 157 14.58 -5.93 -7.05
C ALA A 157 13.14 -6.23 -6.61
N TYR A 158 12.57 -5.36 -5.77
CA TYR A 158 11.18 -5.44 -5.32
C TYR A 158 10.20 -4.66 -6.20
N THR A 159 10.67 -4.08 -7.30
CA THR A 159 9.87 -3.33 -8.27
C THR A 159 9.06 -2.21 -7.60
N ILE A 160 9.73 -1.39 -6.78
CA ILE A 160 9.10 -0.27 -6.07
C ILE A 160 9.06 0.97 -6.97
N TYR A 161 7.86 1.41 -7.34
CA TYR A 161 7.62 2.60 -8.17
C TYR A 161 6.81 3.69 -7.45
N ALA A 162 6.35 3.42 -6.24
CA ALA A 162 5.61 4.36 -5.40
C ALA A 162 5.91 4.10 -3.92
N ALA A 163 5.87 5.13 -3.09
CA ALA A 163 6.00 5.02 -1.65
C ALA A 163 4.78 5.63 -0.92
N PRO A 164 4.36 5.04 0.21
CA PRO A 164 4.91 3.80 0.75
C PRO A 164 4.48 2.57 -0.06
N SER A 165 5.31 1.54 -0.07
CA SER A 165 4.97 0.22 -0.61
C SER A 165 5.41 -0.85 0.37
N THR A 166 4.55 -1.86 0.62
CA THR A 166 4.80 -2.86 1.65
C THR A 166 4.57 -4.26 1.12
N TYR A 167 5.51 -5.15 1.43
CA TYR A 167 5.40 -6.59 1.25
C TYR A 167 5.25 -7.30 2.59
N PHE A 168 4.50 -8.39 2.58
CA PHE A 168 4.23 -9.25 3.73
C PHE A 168 4.83 -10.62 3.47
N ILE A 169 5.86 -10.97 4.24
CA ILE A 169 6.68 -12.17 4.05
C ILE A 169 6.40 -13.13 5.19
N GLY A 170 6.06 -14.37 4.83
CA GLY A 170 5.82 -15.44 5.81
C GLY A 170 7.10 -16.05 6.33
N THR A 171 6.97 -16.98 7.30
CA THR A 171 8.08 -17.66 7.97
C THR A 171 8.96 -18.47 7.03
N ASP A 172 8.44 -18.85 5.85
CA ASP A 172 9.16 -19.56 4.79
C ASP A 172 9.98 -18.67 3.85
N GLY A 173 9.91 -17.33 4.06
CA GLY A 173 10.60 -16.34 3.25
C GLY A 173 9.93 -16.06 1.90
N THR A 174 8.64 -16.43 1.75
CA THR A 174 7.84 -16.08 0.56
C THR A 174 6.93 -14.90 0.84
N VAL A 175 6.64 -14.10 -0.20
CA VAL A 175 5.57 -13.12 -0.17
C VAL A 175 4.25 -13.88 -0.05
N GLN A 176 3.40 -13.54 0.91
CA GLN A 176 2.17 -14.30 1.17
C GLN A 176 0.89 -13.46 1.04
N GLN A 177 1.02 -12.14 0.96
CA GLN A 177 -0.08 -11.23 0.73
C GLN A 177 0.21 -10.33 -0.47
N PRO A 178 -0.80 -9.81 -1.15
CA PRO A 178 -0.61 -8.82 -2.21
C PRO A 178 0.15 -7.61 -1.69
N ARG A 179 1.04 -7.05 -2.53
CA ARG A 179 1.75 -5.80 -2.19
C ARG A 179 0.76 -4.68 -1.89
N LYS A 180 0.93 -4.03 -0.76
CA LYS A 180 0.19 -2.81 -0.41
C LYS A 180 0.92 -1.60 -1.00
N ILE A 181 0.23 -0.77 -1.78
CA ILE A 181 0.69 0.55 -2.23
C ILE A 181 -0.14 1.60 -1.51
N GLY A 182 0.54 2.61 -0.95
CA GLY A 182 -0.06 3.62 -0.09
C GLY A 182 -0.04 3.23 1.39
N PRO A 183 -0.44 4.16 2.28
CA PRO A 183 -0.32 3.99 3.72
C PRO A 183 -1.19 2.86 4.26
N MET A 184 -0.78 2.33 5.42
CA MET A 184 -1.49 1.31 6.19
C MET A 184 -1.85 1.86 7.56
N ASP A 185 -2.96 1.41 8.09
CA ASP A 185 -3.33 1.57 9.48
C ASP A 185 -3.09 0.28 10.29
N TYR A 186 -3.26 0.36 11.59
CA TYR A 186 -3.05 -0.75 12.51
C TYR A 186 -3.94 -1.96 12.18
N GLU A 187 -5.22 -1.73 11.89
CA GLU A 187 -6.19 -2.81 11.61
C GLU A 187 -5.83 -3.56 10.33
N PHE A 188 -5.40 -2.83 9.29
CA PHE A 188 -4.95 -3.44 8.04
C PHE A 188 -3.70 -4.31 8.25
N MET A 189 -2.71 -3.83 9.03
CA MET A 189 -1.51 -4.63 9.34
C MET A 189 -1.87 -5.90 10.08
N GLN A 190 -2.80 -5.83 11.05
CA GLN A 190 -3.28 -6.98 11.79
C GLN A 190 -3.92 -8.02 10.85
N GLU A 191 -4.82 -7.60 9.96
CA GLU A 191 -5.46 -8.50 8.98
C GLU A 191 -4.42 -9.20 8.09
N MET A 192 -3.43 -8.45 7.59
CA MET A 192 -2.39 -9.00 6.72
C MET A 192 -1.50 -10.02 7.44
N VAL A 193 -1.08 -9.72 8.68
CA VAL A 193 -0.20 -10.59 9.48
C VAL A 193 -0.91 -11.85 9.95
N GLU A 194 -2.20 -11.78 10.29
CA GLU A 194 -3.02 -12.96 10.62
C GLU A 194 -3.09 -13.97 9.46
N GLY A 195 -3.01 -13.48 8.22
CA GLY A 195 -2.98 -14.29 7.01
C GLY A 195 -1.63 -14.91 6.66
N LEU A 196 -0.55 -14.59 7.40
CA LEU A 196 0.78 -15.17 7.20
C LEU A 196 0.96 -16.47 8.00
N ASN A 197 1.73 -17.41 7.40
CA ASN A 197 2.08 -18.67 8.09
C ASN A 197 3.33 -18.52 8.96
#